data_208820e016c46dea40a1cf85963c669f
#
_entry.id   208820e016c46dea40a1cf85963c669f
#
_cell.length_a   1.000
_cell.length_b   1.000
_cell.length_c   1.000
_cell.angle_alpha   90.00
_cell.angle_beta   90.00
_cell.angle_gamma   90.00
#
_symmetry.space_group_name_H-M   'P 1'
#
loop_
_entity.id
_entity.type
_entity.pdbx_description
1 polymer ?
#
loop_
_entity_poly.entity_id
_entity_poly.type
_entity_poly.pdbx_seq_one_letter_code
_entity_poly.pdbx_strand_id
1 'polypeptide(L)'
;AELDEVYAEGSCDAVVVVHVPTLGEPDDALAGAVARRAASGRTTVAVILGLSGLTEALTAPDPGGAPRTVPAFPTPEDAVAALAAATRYAGWRAADRGGPLAPDGLDRARARRLVDEAFDRLVVGAGREVEPVVLSTQEAAELLGCYGIEVWPHEVVQDGDQAVAAAERLGWPVALTAMNPALRHRVDLGGVRLGLQGPAALREAMAAVRADPPEAGPWRVQRMAPTGASCVLSKVEDPRFGPVVSFGLSGDAVDLLGDVSYGVAPLTAGDVADMVRSVRASPRLFGYRGLPPLDVTALEDVLGRLAVMADDLPSTSSSAVTS
;
A
#
# COMPACT_ATOMS: atom_id res chain seq x y z
N ALA A 1 -20.20 -43.94 -4.36
CA ALA A 1 -19.35 -44.26 -5.53
C ALA A 1 -18.61 -43.03 -6.04
N GLU A 2 -19.27 -42.02 -6.62
CA GLU A 2 -18.61 -40.84 -7.21
C GLU A 2 -17.80 -40.02 -6.19
N LEU A 3 -18.34 -39.75 -4.99
CA LEU A 3 -17.59 -39.08 -3.92
C LEU A 3 -16.35 -39.90 -3.51
N ASP A 4 -16.42 -41.21 -3.50
CA ASP A 4 -15.29 -42.04 -3.14
C ASP A 4 -14.15 -41.94 -4.14
N GLU A 5 -14.45 -41.82 -5.43
CA GLU A 5 -13.46 -41.66 -6.50
C GLU A 5 -12.77 -40.32 -6.37
N VAL A 6 -13.52 -39.21 -6.21
CA VAL A 6 -12.96 -37.86 -6.05
C VAL A 6 -12.01 -37.74 -4.84
N TYR A 7 -12.37 -38.38 -3.72
CA TYR A 7 -11.51 -38.36 -2.52
C TYR A 7 -10.35 -39.37 -2.59
N ALA A 8 -10.44 -40.40 -3.40
CA ALA A 8 -9.38 -41.39 -3.61
C ALA A 8 -8.35 -40.92 -4.63
N GLU A 9 -8.79 -40.18 -5.66
CA GLU A 9 -7.87 -39.61 -6.65
C GLU A 9 -6.96 -38.55 -6.01
N GLY A 10 -5.64 -38.71 -6.13
CA GLY A 10 -4.65 -37.75 -5.68
C GLY A 10 -4.54 -36.50 -6.56
N SER A 11 -5.51 -36.23 -7.42
CA SER A 11 -5.47 -35.23 -8.49
C SER A 11 -5.90 -33.84 -8.06
N CYS A 12 -6.48 -33.66 -6.87
CA CYS A 12 -6.93 -32.35 -6.37
C CYS A 12 -6.57 -32.12 -4.90
N ASP A 13 -6.24 -30.88 -4.54
CA ASP A 13 -5.91 -30.47 -3.18
C ASP A 13 -7.14 -30.11 -2.35
N ALA A 14 -8.22 -29.73 -3.01
CA ALA A 14 -9.48 -29.34 -2.37
C ALA A 14 -10.69 -29.78 -3.19
N VAL A 15 -11.83 -29.93 -2.53
CA VAL A 15 -13.09 -30.34 -3.12
C VAL A 15 -14.16 -29.28 -2.86
N VAL A 16 -14.88 -28.89 -3.90
CA VAL A 16 -16.10 -28.08 -3.80
C VAL A 16 -17.28 -28.98 -4.14
N VAL A 17 -18.15 -29.22 -3.18
CA VAL A 17 -19.37 -29.99 -3.39
C VAL A 17 -20.52 -29.03 -3.67
N VAL A 18 -21.14 -29.13 -4.84
CA VAL A 18 -22.33 -28.35 -5.19
C VAL A 18 -23.51 -29.29 -5.36
N HIS A 19 -24.57 -29.10 -4.56
CA HIS A 19 -25.76 -29.91 -4.63
C HIS A 19 -27.04 -29.09 -4.51
N VAL A 20 -27.96 -29.36 -5.44
CA VAL A 20 -29.32 -28.83 -5.40
C VAL A 20 -30.25 -30.01 -5.17
N PRO A 21 -30.85 -30.12 -3.97
CA PRO A 21 -31.76 -31.22 -3.68
C PRO A 21 -32.99 -31.20 -4.59
N THR A 22 -33.45 -32.34 -5.04
CA THR A 22 -34.71 -32.45 -5.73
C THR A 22 -35.87 -32.23 -4.74
N LEU A 23 -36.94 -31.58 -5.24
CA LEU A 23 -38.10 -31.18 -4.43
C LEU A 23 -38.54 -32.26 -3.45
N GLY A 24 -38.44 -32.01 -2.16
CA GLY A 24 -39.08 -32.82 -1.14
C GLY A 24 -38.38 -32.95 0.22
N GLU A 25 -37.08 -33.20 0.30
CA GLU A 25 -36.41 -33.38 1.61
C GLU A 25 -34.96 -32.87 1.58
N PRO A 26 -34.43 -32.31 2.70
CA PRO A 26 -33.02 -32.11 2.86
C PRO A 26 -32.29 -33.44 2.74
N ASP A 27 -31.30 -33.53 1.88
CA ASP A 27 -30.52 -34.75 1.71
C ASP A 27 -29.46 -34.89 2.82
N ASP A 28 -29.90 -35.10 4.05
CA ASP A 28 -29.05 -35.33 5.22
C ASP A 28 -28.08 -36.49 4.99
N ALA A 29 -28.45 -37.45 4.14
CA ALA A 29 -27.60 -38.57 3.80
C ALA A 29 -26.38 -38.11 2.96
N LEU A 30 -26.59 -37.21 2.02
CA LEU A 30 -25.49 -36.62 1.22
C LEU A 30 -24.61 -35.76 2.11
N ALA A 31 -25.19 -34.84 2.90
CA ALA A 31 -24.45 -33.97 3.81
C ALA A 31 -23.56 -34.79 4.77
N GLY A 32 -24.11 -35.85 5.39
CA GLY A 32 -23.36 -36.75 6.23
C GLY A 32 -22.27 -37.54 5.47
N ALA A 33 -22.52 -37.94 4.22
CA ALA A 33 -21.50 -38.59 3.40
C ALA A 33 -20.33 -37.66 3.07
N VAL A 34 -20.63 -36.40 2.71
CA VAL A 34 -19.62 -35.34 2.47
C VAL A 34 -18.81 -35.10 3.74
N ALA A 35 -19.44 -34.92 4.89
CA ALA A 35 -18.79 -34.73 6.18
C ALA A 35 -17.81 -35.85 6.52
N ARG A 36 -18.26 -37.11 6.41
CA ARG A 36 -17.40 -38.27 6.67
C ARG A 36 -16.20 -38.36 5.74
N ARG A 37 -16.37 -38.05 4.45
CA ARG A 37 -15.25 -38.07 3.49
C ARG A 37 -14.28 -36.95 3.73
N ALA A 38 -14.76 -35.72 3.97
CA ALA A 38 -13.94 -34.58 4.29
C ALA A 38 -13.13 -34.76 5.60
N ALA A 39 -13.70 -35.50 6.56
CA ALA A 39 -13.02 -35.82 7.82
C ALA A 39 -11.73 -36.64 7.64
N SER A 40 -11.54 -37.32 6.50
CA SER A 40 -10.31 -38.05 6.16
C SER A 40 -9.11 -37.14 5.81
N GLY A 41 -9.29 -35.81 5.75
CA GLY A 41 -8.18 -34.83 5.69
C GLY A 41 -8.17 -33.89 4.51
N ARG A 42 -8.97 -34.12 3.44
CA ARG A 42 -8.97 -33.23 2.27
C ARG A 42 -9.80 -31.97 2.53
N THR A 43 -9.25 -30.80 2.19
CA THR A 43 -9.97 -29.54 2.31
C THR A 43 -11.25 -29.57 1.47
N THR A 44 -12.40 -29.37 2.12
CA THR A 44 -13.70 -29.42 1.46
C THR A 44 -14.56 -28.25 1.86
N VAL A 45 -15.28 -27.69 0.89
CA VAL A 45 -16.34 -26.69 1.09
C VAL A 45 -17.61 -27.18 0.39
N ALA A 46 -18.76 -26.79 0.92
CA ALA A 46 -20.04 -27.24 0.39
C ALA A 46 -20.93 -26.08 -0.04
N VAL A 47 -21.72 -26.29 -1.10
CA VAL A 47 -22.82 -25.46 -1.53
C VAL A 47 -24.02 -26.36 -1.66
N ILE A 48 -24.84 -26.43 -0.62
CA ILE A 48 -26.03 -27.26 -0.56
C ILE A 48 -27.22 -26.36 -0.28
N LEU A 49 -28.20 -26.37 -1.16
CA LEU A 49 -29.37 -25.51 -1.04
C LEU A 49 -30.09 -25.79 0.29
N GLY A 50 -30.26 -24.68 1.07
CA GLY A 50 -30.86 -24.76 2.41
C GLY A 50 -29.86 -24.93 3.56
N LEU A 51 -28.57 -25.16 3.29
CA LEU A 51 -27.52 -25.18 4.31
C LEU A 51 -26.57 -23.97 4.13
N SER A 52 -26.21 -23.33 5.24
CA SER A 52 -25.26 -22.23 5.27
C SER A 52 -24.51 -22.16 6.60
N GLY A 53 -23.23 -21.82 6.56
CA GLY A 53 -22.37 -21.74 7.75
C GLY A 53 -21.87 -23.10 8.22
N LEU A 54 -21.66 -23.23 9.52
CA LEU A 54 -21.23 -24.47 10.17
C LEU A 54 -22.45 -25.20 10.75
N THR A 55 -22.80 -26.34 10.19
CA THR A 55 -24.01 -27.14 10.58
C THR A 55 -23.64 -28.53 11.04
N GLU A 56 -24.47 -29.12 11.93
CA GLU A 56 -24.29 -30.48 12.40
C GLU A 56 -24.37 -31.50 11.26
N ALA A 57 -25.24 -31.26 10.27
CA ALA A 57 -25.40 -32.16 9.11
C ALA A 57 -24.10 -32.34 8.32
N LEU A 58 -23.19 -31.33 8.34
CA LEU A 58 -21.90 -31.36 7.69
C LEU A 58 -20.73 -31.61 8.66
N THR A 59 -20.99 -32.16 9.84
CA THR A 59 -19.99 -32.47 10.86
C THR A 59 -19.80 -33.98 11.00
N ALA A 60 -18.55 -34.44 11.00
CA ALA A 60 -18.18 -35.81 11.28
C ALA A 60 -16.87 -35.85 12.09
N PRO A 61 -16.66 -36.92 12.91
CA PRO A 61 -15.39 -37.06 13.61
C PRO A 61 -14.26 -37.39 12.63
N ASP A 62 -13.11 -36.76 12.84
CA ASP A 62 -11.88 -37.11 12.15
C ASP A 62 -11.31 -38.44 12.65
N PRO A 63 -10.23 -38.99 12.07
CA PRO A 63 -9.60 -40.23 12.52
C PRO A 63 -9.12 -40.18 13.99
N GLY A 64 -8.94 -39.00 14.57
CA GLY A 64 -8.59 -38.79 15.98
C GLY A 64 -9.81 -38.62 16.90
N GLY A 65 -11.03 -38.64 16.35
CA GLY A 65 -12.28 -38.48 17.09
C GLY A 65 -12.71 -37.04 17.31
N ALA A 66 -11.96 -36.06 16.83
CA ALA A 66 -12.34 -34.66 16.94
C ALA A 66 -13.41 -34.25 15.89
N PRO A 67 -14.41 -33.44 16.27
CA PRO A 67 -15.43 -32.99 15.32
C PRO A 67 -14.82 -32.08 14.24
N ARG A 68 -15.06 -32.45 12.98
CA ARG A 68 -14.67 -31.67 11.82
C ARG A 68 -15.89 -31.29 11.00
N THR A 69 -16.08 -29.99 10.76
CA THR A 69 -17.23 -29.48 10.04
C THR A 69 -16.80 -28.92 8.67
N VAL A 70 -17.53 -29.33 7.64
CA VAL A 70 -17.40 -28.76 6.30
C VAL A 70 -18.23 -27.47 6.25
N PRO A 71 -17.62 -26.31 5.96
CA PRO A 71 -18.37 -25.07 5.86
C PRO A 71 -19.26 -25.08 4.62
N ALA A 72 -20.51 -24.64 4.78
CA ALA A 72 -21.47 -24.47 3.70
C ALA A 72 -21.62 -23.00 3.32
N PHE A 73 -21.69 -22.74 2.02
CA PHE A 73 -21.82 -21.39 1.44
C PHE A 73 -23.12 -21.28 0.64
N PRO A 74 -23.72 -20.08 0.57
CA PRO A 74 -24.95 -19.85 -0.19
C PRO A 74 -24.79 -20.06 -1.70
N THR A 75 -23.60 -19.70 -2.23
CA THR A 75 -23.30 -19.77 -3.67
C THR A 75 -21.95 -20.45 -3.94
N PRO A 76 -21.77 -21.02 -5.15
CA PRO A 76 -20.48 -21.56 -5.57
C PRO A 76 -19.36 -20.50 -5.58
N GLU A 77 -19.70 -19.27 -5.92
CA GLU A 77 -18.78 -18.14 -5.95
C GLU A 77 -18.21 -17.85 -4.56
N ASP A 78 -19.07 -17.81 -3.53
CA ASP A 78 -18.65 -17.61 -2.14
C ASP A 78 -17.74 -18.73 -1.65
N ALA A 79 -18.10 -19.97 -1.97
CA ALA A 79 -17.30 -21.15 -1.62
C ALA A 79 -15.90 -21.11 -2.25
N VAL A 80 -15.82 -20.78 -3.54
CA VAL A 80 -14.54 -20.64 -4.25
C VAL A 80 -13.74 -19.48 -3.71
N ALA A 81 -14.38 -18.32 -3.43
CA ALA A 81 -13.70 -17.16 -2.85
C ALA A 81 -13.10 -17.49 -1.48
N ALA A 82 -13.84 -18.18 -0.61
CA ALA A 82 -13.36 -18.61 0.70
C ALA A 82 -12.18 -19.60 0.58
N LEU A 83 -12.29 -20.59 -0.32
CA LEU A 83 -11.23 -21.55 -0.57
C LEU A 83 -9.97 -20.87 -1.13
N ALA A 84 -10.12 -19.95 -2.06
CA ALA A 84 -9.01 -19.16 -2.60
C ALA A 84 -8.33 -18.31 -1.52
N ALA A 85 -9.09 -17.71 -0.60
CA ALA A 85 -8.53 -16.96 0.53
C ALA A 85 -7.74 -17.89 1.48
N ALA A 86 -8.28 -19.06 1.81
CA ALA A 86 -7.59 -20.05 2.64
C ALA A 86 -6.29 -20.56 1.98
N THR A 87 -6.32 -20.82 0.68
CA THR A 87 -5.16 -21.27 -0.09
C THR A 87 -4.07 -20.19 -0.13
N ARG A 88 -4.45 -18.93 -0.38
CA ARG A 88 -3.49 -17.80 -0.33
C ARG A 88 -2.85 -17.69 1.05
N TYR A 89 -3.65 -17.77 2.11
CA TYR A 89 -3.14 -17.73 3.48
C TYR A 89 -2.20 -18.89 3.81
N ALA A 90 -2.54 -20.11 3.40
CA ALA A 90 -1.68 -21.28 3.57
C ALA A 90 -0.37 -21.13 2.81
N GLY A 91 -0.41 -20.67 1.56
CA GLY A 91 0.76 -20.36 0.75
C GLY A 91 1.64 -19.28 1.39
N TRP A 92 1.02 -18.22 1.88
CA TRP A 92 1.72 -17.14 2.60
C TRP A 92 2.42 -17.67 3.87
N ARG A 93 1.75 -18.53 4.65
CA ARG A 93 2.35 -19.14 5.85
C ARG A 93 3.49 -20.11 5.55
N ALA A 94 3.41 -20.81 4.43
CA ALA A 94 4.40 -21.80 4.02
C ALA A 94 5.61 -21.18 3.31
N ALA A 95 5.47 -19.95 2.79
CA ALA A 95 6.54 -19.27 2.10
C ALA A 95 7.66 -18.89 3.08
N ASP A 96 8.92 -19.18 2.71
CA ASP A 96 10.07 -18.58 3.36
C ASP A 96 10.20 -17.13 2.88
N ARG A 97 9.85 -16.20 3.76
CA ARG A 97 9.88 -14.76 3.48
C ARG A 97 11.18 -14.10 3.93
N GLY A 98 12.09 -14.85 4.52
CA GLY A 98 13.30 -14.32 5.15
C GLY A 98 13.01 -13.57 6.46
N GLY A 99 14.04 -12.90 6.97
CA GLY A 99 13.91 -12.03 8.15
C GLY A 99 13.41 -10.62 7.80
N PRO A 100 13.14 -9.81 8.84
CA PRO A 100 12.85 -8.38 8.69
C PRO A 100 13.94 -7.66 7.88
N LEU A 101 13.54 -6.68 7.10
CA LEU A 101 14.46 -5.87 6.29
C LEU A 101 15.46 -5.12 7.18
N ALA A 102 16.71 -5.11 6.78
CA ALA A 102 17.81 -4.40 7.43
C ALA A 102 18.68 -3.71 6.38
N PRO A 103 18.19 -2.64 5.73
CA PRO A 103 18.97 -1.88 4.76
C PRO A 103 20.24 -1.31 5.36
N ASP A 104 21.30 -1.23 4.58
CA ASP A 104 22.54 -0.58 4.99
C ASP A 104 22.43 0.95 4.95
N GLY A 105 23.36 1.61 5.66
CA GLY A 105 23.54 3.07 5.61
C GLY A 105 22.49 3.89 6.37
N LEU A 106 21.79 3.28 7.34
CA LEU A 106 20.81 3.98 8.18
C LEU A 106 21.47 4.75 9.33
N ASP A 107 21.09 6.00 9.54
CA ASP A 107 21.47 6.80 10.73
C ASP A 107 20.29 6.94 11.71
N ARG A 108 19.96 5.82 12.36
CA ARG A 108 18.87 5.75 13.35
C ARG A 108 19.06 6.71 14.53
N ALA A 109 20.33 6.95 14.90
CA ALA A 109 20.63 7.84 16.02
C ALA A 109 20.29 9.30 15.68
N ARG A 110 20.63 9.75 14.46
CA ARG A 110 20.26 11.08 13.97
C ARG A 110 18.76 11.21 13.79
N ALA A 111 18.11 10.20 13.20
CA ALA A 111 16.66 10.18 13.01
C ALA A 111 15.90 10.38 14.32
N ARG A 112 16.28 9.64 15.39
CA ARG A 112 15.67 9.80 16.73
C ARG A 112 15.87 11.20 17.27
N ARG A 113 17.09 11.75 17.20
CA ARG A 113 17.33 13.14 17.64
C ARG A 113 16.45 14.16 16.92
N LEU A 114 16.31 14.05 15.60
CA LEU A 114 15.44 14.95 14.83
C LEU A 114 13.96 14.87 15.27
N VAL A 115 13.50 13.68 15.58
CA VAL A 115 12.13 13.47 16.08
C VAL A 115 11.99 14.02 17.50
N ASP A 116 12.94 13.75 18.39
CA ASP A 116 12.93 14.26 19.76
C ASP A 116 12.95 15.78 19.80
N GLU A 117 13.82 16.42 19.01
CA GLU A 117 13.91 17.88 18.87
C GLU A 117 12.59 18.49 18.33
N ALA A 118 11.90 17.76 17.44
CA ALA A 118 10.60 18.19 16.96
C ALA A 118 9.54 18.13 18.06
N PHE A 119 9.53 17.07 18.89
CA PHE A 119 8.61 16.95 20.02
C PHE A 119 8.92 17.94 21.15
N ASP A 120 10.18 18.24 21.42
CA ASP A 120 10.58 19.22 22.45
C ASP A 120 10.04 20.61 22.15
N ARG A 121 9.86 20.96 20.91
CA ARG A 121 9.22 22.23 20.50
C ARG A 121 7.74 22.32 20.89
N LEU A 122 7.05 21.19 21.04
CA LEU A 122 5.65 21.14 21.52
C LEU A 122 5.53 21.38 23.01
N VAL A 123 6.45 20.84 23.78
CA VAL A 123 6.39 20.89 25.27
C VAL A 123 6.49 22.35 25.76
N VAL A 124 7.16 23.23 25.04
CA VAL A 124 7.32 24.65 25.39
C VAL A 124 6.02 25.46 25.19
N GLY A 125 5.03 24.95 24.42
CA GLY A 125 3.76 25.63 24.13
C GLY A 125 2.52 25.06 24.87
N ALA A 126 2.69 24.07 25.74
CA ALA A 126 1.58 23.26 26.23
C ALA A 126 0.74 23.88 27.35
N GLY A 127 -0.48 24.20 26.99
CA GLY A 127 -1.64 24.40 27.87
C GLY A 127 -2.94 23.76 27.36
N ARG A 128 -2.97 23.11 26.22
CA ARG A 128 -4.15 22.49 25.59
C ARG A 128 -3.76 21.35 24.65
N GLU A 129 -4.76 20.55 24.24
CA GLU A 129 -4.70 19.37 23.36
C GLU A 129 -3.42 19.27 22.52
N VAL A 130 -2.76 18.12 22.58
CA VAL A 130 -1.51 17.86 21.85
C VAL A 130 -1.79 17.95 20.35
N GLU A 131 -1.51 19.10 19.74
CA GLU A 131 -1.57 19.22 18.29
C GLU A 131 -0.43 18.40 17.65
N PRO A 132 -0.68 17.77 16.48
CA PRO A 132 0.37 17.02 15.81
C PRO A 132 1.51 17.95 15.37
N VAL A 133 2.76 17.53 15.61
CA VAL A 133 3.94 18.26 15.11
C VAL A 133 4.05 18.06 13.61
N VAL A 134 4.05 19.14 12.87
CA VAL A 134 4.33 19.12 11.43
C VAL A 134 5.79 19.49 11.22
N LEU A 135 6.56 18.54 10.68
CA LEU A 135 7.92 18.80 10.26
C LEU A 135 7.94 19.75 9.05
N SER A 136 8.88 20.67 9.03
CA SER A 136 9.18 21.45 7.82
C SER A 136 9.65 20.52 6.70
N THR A 137 9.56 20.96 5.47
CA THR A 137 10.03 20.19 4.30
C THR A 137 11.51 19.80 4.43
N GLN A 138 12.34 20.68 5.00
CA GLN A 138 13.75 20.40 5.23
C GLN A 138 13.95 19.31 6.29
N GLU A 139 13.28 19.41 7.44
CA GLU A 139 13.35 18.41 8.50
C GLU A 139 12.85 17.03 8.02
N ALA A 140 11.76 17.03 7.23
CA ALA A 140 11.26 15.81 6.62
C ALA A 140 12.27 15.20 5.65
N ALA A 141 12.94 16.01 4.82
CA ALA A 141 13.98 15.55 3.92
C ALA A 141 15.21 15.02 4.67
N GLU A 142 15.61 15.67 5.77
CA GLU A 142 16.70 15.20 6.62
C GLU A 142 16.35 13.86 7.30
N LEU A 143 15.12 13.73 7.80
CA LEU A 143 14.63 12.48 8.40
C LEU A 143 14.61 11.33 7.39
N LEU A 144 14.07 11.56 6.19
CA LEU A 144 14.08 10.58 5.10
C LEU A 144 15.52 10.23 4.69
N GLY A 145 16.41 11.22 4.63
CA GLY A 145 17.83 11.02 4.36
C GLY A 145 18.55 10.12 5.38
N CYS A 146 18.14 10.14 6.65
CA CYS A 146 18.65 9.21 7.67
C CYS A 146 18.33 7.74 7.35
N TYR A 147 17.32 7.50 6.55
CA TYR A 147 16.94 6.16 6.05
C TYR A 147 17.40 5.91 4.61
N GLY A 148 18.21 6.81 4.03
CA GLY A 148 18.72 6.70 2.67
C GLY A 148 17.65 6.94 1.59
N ILE A 149 16.55 7.60 1.95
CA ILE A 149 15.51 8.02 1.02
C ILE A 149 15.82 9.45 0.60
N GLU A 150 16.27 9.61 -0.64
CA GLU A 150 16.60 10.91 -1.19
C GLU A 150 15.35 11.68 -1.63
N VAL A 151 15.25 12.93 -1.16
CA VAL A 151 14.24 13.88 -1.65
C VAL A 151 14.86 14.70 -2.77
N TRP A 152 14.17 14.81 -3.90
CA TRP A 152 14.64 15.61 -5.03
C TRP A 152 14.96 17.03 -4.61
N PRO A 153 16.10 17.59 -5.05
CA PRO A 153 16.51 18.93 -4.70
C PRO A 153 15.46 19.96 -5.10
N HIS A 154 15.12 20.82 -4.18
CA HIS A 154 14.19 21.91 -4.38
C HIS A 154 14.61 23.14 -3.59
N GLU A 155 14.15 24.30 -4.01
CA GLU A 155 14.35 25.56 -3.30
C GLU A 155 13.03 26.31 -3.14
N VAL A 156 12.87 26.94 -1.98
CA VAL A 156 11.73 27.81 -1.70
C VAL A 156 12.12 29.25 -2.02
N VAL A 157 11.33 29.92 -2.85
CA VAL A 157 11.60 31.25 -3.39
C VAL A 157 10.39 32.16 -3.25
N GLN A 158 10.63 33.47 -3.21
CA GLN A 158 9.57 34.45 -3.00
C GLN A 158 9.20 35.21 -4.29
N ASP A 159 10.12 35.29 -5.24
CA ASP A 159 9.97 36.07 -6.47
C ASP A 159 10.60 35.37 -7.69
N GLY A 160 10.36 35.99 -8.86
CA GLY A 160 10.82 35.46 -10.14
C GLY A 160 12.34 35.44 -10.32
N ASP A 161 13.07 36.36 -9.70
CA ASP A 161 14.52 36.42 -9.83
C ASP A 161 15.18 35.34 -8.96
N GLN A 162 14.67 35.14 -7.74
CA GLN A 162 15.08 34.03 -6.90
C GLN A 162 14.73 32.67 -7.56
N ALA A 163 13.55 32.58 -8.20
CA ALA A 163 13.14 31.37 -8.89
C ALA A 163 14.06 30.99 -10.05
N VAL A 164 14.46 31.99 -10.85
CA VAL A 164 15.42 31.78 -11.96
C VAL A 164 16.78 31.34 -11.41
N ALA A 165 17.30 32.03 -10.40
CA ALA A 165 18.56 31.65 -9.78
C ALA A 165 18.55 30.27 -9.18
N ALA A 166 17.43 29.87 -8.55
CA ALA A 166 17.23 28.52 -8.06
C ALA A 166 17.20 27.46 -9.19
N ALA A 167 16.46 27.74 -10.27
CA ALA A 167 16.38 26.86 -11.42
C ALA A 167 17.74 26.67 -12.14
N GLU A 168 18.58 27.71 -12.18
CA GLU A 168 19.94 27.60 -12.71
C GLU A 168 20.83 26.68 -11.88
N ARG A 169 20.69 26.71 -10.55
CA ARG A 169 21.42 25.78 -9.65
C ARG A 169 20.90 24.34 -9.73
N LEU A 170 19.58 24.19 -9.77
CA LEU A 170 18.92 22.87 -9.79
C LEU A 170 19.05 22.18 -11.15
N GLY A 171 19.16 22.94 -12.22
CA GLY A 171 19.18 22.45 -13.61
C GLY A 171 17.78 22.37 -14.23
N TRP A 172 17.70 22.83 -15.48
CA TRP A 172 16.48 22.79 -16.29
C TRP A 172 16.21 21.39 -16.88
N PRO A 173 14.96 21.00 -17.14
CA PRO A 173 13.74 21.72 -16.81
C PRO A 173 13.36 21.65 -15.34
N VAL A 174 12.51 22.60 -14.88
CA VAL A 174 12.02 22.63 -13.50
C VAL A 174 10.50 22.54 -13.41
N ALA A 175 10.03 22.13 -12.24
CA ALA A 175 8.65 22.27 -11.80
C ALA A 175 8.54 23.47 -10.84
N LEU A 176 7.42 24.18 -10.93
CA LEU A 176 7.05 25.27 -10.04
C LEU A 176 5.77 24.88 -9.30
N THR A 177 5.76 24.99 -7.99
CA THR A 177 4.60 24.66 -7.15
C THR A 177 4.35 25.78 -6.16
N ALA A 178 3.13 26.32 -6.12
CA ALA A 178 2.71 27.26 -5.08
C ALA A 178 2.65 26.54 -3.73
N MET A 179 3.20 27.14 -2.68
CA MET A 179 3.20 26.53 -1.35
C MET A 179 1.90 26.80 -0.56
N ASN A 180 1.06 27.71 -1.04
CA ASN A 180 -0.27 27.88 -0.47
C ASN A 180 -1.08 26.57 -0.57
N PRO A 181 -1.61 26.04 0.55
CA PRO A 181 -2.37 24.80 0.56
C PRO A 181 -3.58 24.79 -0.39
N ALA A 182 -4.23 25.93 -0.61
CA ALA A 182 -5.36 26.07 -1.52
C ALA A 182 -4.98 25.93 -3.01
N LEU A 183 -3.71 26.13 -3.36
CA LEU A 183 -3.19 26.10 -4.73
C LEU A 183 -2.26 24.94 -5.02
N ARG A 184 -1.64 24.36 -4.00
CA ARG A 184 -0.56 23.38 -4.11
C ARG A 184 -0.84 22.17 -5.02
N HIS A 185 -2.11 21.79 -5.19
CA HIS A 185 -2.52 20.68 -6.05
C HIS A 185 -3.43 21.13 -7.21
N ARG A 186 -3.61 22.44 -7.41
CA ARG A 186 -4.53 23.01 -8.38
C ARG A 186 -3.79 23.40 -9.67
N VAL A 187 -3.66 22.42 -10.57
CA VAL A 187 -3.10 22.64 -11.92
C VAL A 187 -3.97 23.62 -12.73
N ASP A 188 -5.29 23.54 -12.56
CA ASP A 188 -6.29 24.40 -13.21
C ASP A 188 -6.18 25.89 -12.83
N LEU A 189 -5.73 26.19 -11.60
CA LEU A 189 -5.46 27.55 -11.13
C LEU A 189 -4.01 27.97 -11.32
N GLY A 190 -3.17 27.13 -11.91
CA GLY A 190 -1.75 27.40 -12.13
C GLY A 190 -0.87 27.18 -10.92
N GLY A 191 -1.39 26.59 -9.84
CA GLY A 191 -0.63 26.30 -8.63
C GLY A 191 0.50 25.28 -8.82
N VAL A 192 0.45 24.49 -9.90
CA VAL A 192 1.51 23.59 -10.33
C VAL A 192 1.79 23.79 -11.80
N ARG A 193 3.06 23.98 -12.17
CA ARG A 193 3.55 24.06 -13.54
C ARG A 193 4.74 23.15 -13.72
N LEU A 194 4.69 22.30 -14.71
CA LEU A 194 5.72 21.29 -14.98
C LEU A 194 6.47 21.59 -16.28
N GLY A 195 7.71 21.10 -16.36
CA GLY A 195 8.50 21.12 -17.59
C GLY A 195 8.92 22.52 -18.04
N LEU A 196 9.05 23.48 -17.11
CA LEU A 196 9.45 24.83 -17.44
C LEU A 196 10.91 24.85 -17.90
N GLN A 197 11.15 25.41 -19.07
CA GLN A 197 12.48 25.52 -19.68
C GLN A 197 12.85 26.99 -19.84
N GLY A 198 13.84 27.43 -19.07
CA GLY A 198 14.41 28.79 -19.15
C GLY A 198 13.65 29.85 -18.36
N PRO A 199 14.34 31.01 -18.15
CA PRO A 199 13.89 32.09 -17.26
C PRO A 199 12.55 32.73 -17.67
N ALA A 200 12.30 32.85 -18.95
CA ALA A 200 11.08 33.52 -19.46
C ALA A 200 9.82 32.65 -19.11
N ALA A 201 9.87 31.38 -19.40
CA ALA A 201 8.75 30.46 -19.10
C ALA A 201 8.46 30.37 -17.60
N LEU A 202 9.50 30.40 -16.76
CA LEU A 202 9.35 30.37 -15.31
C LEU A 202 8.68 31.65 -14.77
N ARG A 203 9.12 32.85 -15.24
CA ARG A 203 8.50 34.11 -14.84
C ARG A 203 7.07 34.24 -15.33
N GLU A 204 6.78 33.79 -16.56
CA GLU A 204 5.43 33.74 -17.10
C GLU A 204 4.53 32.83 -16.29
N ALA A 205 5.04 31.63 -15.91
CA ALA A 205 4.29 30.68 -15.08
C ALA A 205 3.92 31.28 -13.72
N MET A 206 4.83 32.01 -13.07
CA MET A 206 4.55 32.69 -11.80
C MET A 206 3.51 33.80 -11.97
N ALA A 207 3.61 34.58 -13.06
CA ALA A 207 2.67 35.66 -13.34
C ALA A 207 1.27 35.19 -13.75
N ALA A 208 1.17 33.99 -14.29
CA ALA A 208 -0.09 33.40 -14.76
C ALA A 208 -0.98 32.77 -13.66
N VAL A 209 -0.51 32.73 -12.42
CA VAL A 209 -1.30 32.21 -11.30
C VAL A 209 -2.47 33.16 -11.03
N ARG A 210 -3.69 32.61 -11.06
CA ARG A 210 -4.96 33.36 -10.89
C ARG A 210 -5.30 33.66 -9.43
N ALA A 211 -4.32 33.77 -8.57
CA ALA A 211 -4.49 34.20 -7.19
C ALA A 211 -3.85 35.58 -7.01
N ASP A 212 -4.38 36.34 -6.08
CA ASP A 212 -3.75 37.60 -5.67
C ASP A 212 -2.33 37.28 -5.16
N PRO A 213 -1.27 38.01 -5.60
CA PRO A 213 0.10 37.71 -5.24
C PRO A 213 0.37 37.39 -3.76
N PRO A 214 -0.27 38.04 -2.78
CA PRO A 214 -0.12 37.71 -1.37
C PRO A 214 -0.68 36.32 -1.02
N GLU A 215 -1.65 35.80 -1.78
CA GLU A 215 -2.28 34.51 -1.55
C GLU A 215 -1.54 33.37 -2.25
N ALA A 216 -0.75 33.65 -3.26
CA ALA A 216 0.06 32.63 -3.94
C ALA A 216 1.14 32.05 -3.00
N GLY A 217 1.59 32.84 -2.00
CA GLY A 217 2.59 32.45 -1.02
C GLY A 217 3.98 32.24 -1.63
N PRO A 218 4.91 31.68 -0.89
CA PRO A 218 6.19 31.26 -1.44
C PRO A 218 6.00 30.15 -2.47
N TRP A 219 6.98 30.02 -3.35
CA TRP A 219 6.99 29.01 -4.40
C TRP A 219 8.09 27.99 -4.15
N ARG A 220 7.83 26.74 -4.54
CA ARG A 220 8.86 25.72 -4.61
C ARG A 220 9.27 25.51 -6.05
N VAL A 221 10.55 25.68 -6.31
CA VAL A 221 11.21 25.33 -7.58
C VAL A 221 11.91 24.00 -7.37
N GLN A 222 11.66 23.04 -8.24
CA GLN A 222 12.20 21.69 -8.14
C GLN A 222 12.66 21.22 -9.53
N ARG A 223 13.79 20.51 -9.61
CA ARG A 223 14.20 19.86 -10.85
C ARG A 223 13.15 18.84 -11.26
N MET A 224 12.85 18.77 -12.57
CA MET A 224 11.96 17.75 -13.10
C MET A 224 12.54 16.34 -12.91
N ALA A 225 11.73 15.45 -12.39
CA ALA A 225 12.07 14.02 -12.38
C ALA A 225 12.09 13.46 -13.82
N PRO A 226 12.91 12.45 -14.10
CA PRO A 226 12.84 11.70 -15.36
C PRO A 226 11.45 11.11 -15.59
N THR A 227 11.14 10.82 -16.85
CA THR A 227 9.87 10.15 -17.18
C THR A 227 9.80 8.77 -16.53
N GLY A 228 8.72 8.53 -15.78
CA GLY A 228 8.53 7.30 -15.03
C GLY A 228 7.07 7.05 -14.71
N ALA A 229 6.80 6.22 -13.72
CA ALA A 229 5.50 6.11 -13.05
C ALA A 229 5.58 6.78 -11.69
N SER A 230 4.61 7.64 -11.41
CA SER A 230 4.49 8.24 -10.09
C SER A 230 3.87 7.23 -9.13
N CYS A 231 4.50 7.06 -7.96
CA CYS A 231 4.03 6.18 -6.91
C CYS A 231 3.80 6.98 -5.63
N VAL A 232 2.86 6.51 -4.82
CA VAL A 232 2.58 7.07 -3.49
C VAL A 232 2.91 6.01 -2.45
N LEU A 233 3.81 6.36 -1.56
CA LEU A 233 4.17 5.58 -0.39
C LEU A 233 3.76 6.37 0.86
N SER A 234 3.11 5.73 1.80
CA SER A 234 2.70 6.39 3.04
C SER A 234 2.99 5.51 4.24
N LYS A 235 3.10 6.14 5.39
CA LYS A 235 3.14 5.48 6.69
C LYS A 235 2.02 6.06 7.56
N VAL A 236 1.32 5.21 8.28
CA VAL A 236 0.34 5.59 9.29
C VAL A 236 0.52 4.73 10.53
N GLU A 237 0.29 5.31 11.68
CA GLU A 237 0.23 4.55 12.93
C GLU A 237 -1.21 4.12 13.19
N ASP A 238 -1.47 2.82 13.10
CA ASP A 238 -2.79 2.25 13.39
C ASP A 238 -2.86 1.81 14.85
N PRO A 239 -3.91 2.19 15.61
CA PRO A 239 -4.02 1.85 17.02
C PRO A 239 -4.06 0.35 17.35
N ARG A 240 -4.37 -0.50 16.37
CA ARG A 240 -4.49 -1.95 16.52
C ARG A 240 -3.31 -2.71 15.96
N PHE A 241 -2.77 -2.22 14.85
CA PHE A 241 -1.73 -2.92 14.10
C PHE A 241 -0.34 -2.30 14.27
N GLY A 242 -0.25 -1.09 14.87
CA GLY A 242 1.00 -0.34 14.93
C GLY A 242 1.33 0.31 13.59
N PRO A 243 2.63 0.40 13.23
CA PRO A 243 3.05 1.07 12.02
C PRO A 243 2.63 0.30 10.75
N VAL A 244 1.80 0.94 9.94
CA VAL A 244 1.33 0.43 8.65
C VAL A 244 1.93 1.27 7.54
N VAL A 245 2.50 0.64 6.54
CA VAL A 245 2.94 1.30 5.31
C VAL A 245 2.00 0.95 4.17
N SER A 246 1.85 1.87 3.23
CA SER A 246 1.04 1.67 2.03
C SER A 246 1.80 2.00 0.77
N PHE A 247 1.40 1.35 -0.32
CA PHE A 247 1.94 1.56 -1.65
C PHE A 247 0.82 1.58 -2.68
N GLY A 248 0.87 2.53 -3.61
CA GLY A 248 0.00 2.62 -4.77
C GLY A 248 0.65 3.43 -5.88
N LEU A 249 0.18 3.29 -7.12
CA LEU A 249 0.53 4.22 -8.18
C LEU A 249 -0.29 5.50 -7.99
N SER A 250 0.25 6.63 -8.46
CA SER A 250 -0.46 7.91 -8.44
C SER A 250 -1.23 8.14 -9.74
N GLY A 251 -2.33 8.85 -9.64
CA GLY A 251 -3.14 9.31 -10.76
C GLY A 251 -4.63 9.24 -10.45
N ASP A 252 -5.42 10.16 -11.01
CA ASP A 252 -6.84 10.36 -10.69
C ASP A 252 -7.65 9.06 -10.74
N ALA A 253 -7.41 8.21 -11.74
CA ALA A 253 -8.11 6.94 -11.88
C ALA A 253 -7.72 5.92 -10.78
N VAL A 254 -6.45 5.91 -10.37
CA VAL A 254 -5.95 5.00 -9.34
C VAL A 254 -6.46 5.45 -7.98
N ASP A 255 -6.44 6.76 -7.72
CA ASP A 255 -6.95 7.36 -6.49
C ASP A 255 -8.45 7.11 -6.33
N LEU A 256 -9.21 7.25 -7.43
CA LEU A 256 -10.65 6.96 -7.44
C LEU A 256 -10.97 5.49 -7.15
N LEU A 257 -10.12 4.57 -7.64
CA LEU A 257 -10.32 3.12 -7.46
C LEU A 257 -9.81 2.60 -6.12
N GLY A 258 -9.04 3.41 -5.38
CA GLY A 258 -8.43 3.01 -4.12
C GLY A 258 -7.47 1.82 -4.27
N ASP A 259 -6.70 1.79 -5.38
CA ASP A 259 -5.79 0.69 -5.70
C ASP A 259 -4.48 0.81 -4.90
N VAL A 260 -4.57 0.43 -3.63
CA VAL A 260 -3.52 0.57 -2.63
C VAL A 260 -3.29 -0.77 -1.94
N SER A 261 -2.02 -1.14 -1.76
CA SER A 261 -1.59 -2.25 -0.93
C SER A 261 -1.11 -1.77 0.44
N TYR A 262 -1.23 -2.62 1.44
CA TYR A 262 -0.86 -2.31 2.82
C TYR A 262 0.05 -3.39 3.39
N GLY A 263 1.01 -2.98 4.22
CA GLY A 263 1.87 -3.88 4.98
C GLY A 263 2.06 -3.38 6.41
N VAL A 264 2.05 -4.30 7.37
CA VAL A 264 2.30 -4.01 8.79
C VAL A 264 3.79 -4.22 9.05
N ALA A 265 4.50 -3.18 9.52
CA ALA A 265 5.92 -3.31 9.85
C ALA A 265 6.12 -4.19 11.12
N PRO A 266 7.26 -4.91 11.24
CA PRO A 266 8.38 -4.96 10.29
C PRO A 266 8.07 -5.84 9.06
N LEU A 267 8.53 -5.43 7.88
CA LEU A 267 8.34 -6.17 6.63
C LEU A 267 9.58 -6.97 6.25
N THR A 268 9.35 -8.05 5.49
CA THR A 268 10.40 -8.81 4.80
C THR A 268 10.53 -8.35 3.35
N ALA A 269 11.60 -8.76 2.66
CA ALA A 269 11.74 -8.50 1.22
C ALA A 269 10.59 -9.11 0.38
N GLY A 270 10.10 -10.29 0.79
CA GLY A 270 8.94 -10.92 0.18
C GLY A 270 7.65 -10.11 0.35
N ASP A 271 7.44 -9.52 1.53
CA ASP A 271 6.26 -8.68 1.79
C ASP A 271 6.26 -7.43 0.91
N VAL A 272 7.41 -6.76 0.81
CA VAL A 272 7.57 -5.58 -0.05
C VAL A 272 7.34 -5.91 -1.53
N ALA A 273 7.90 -7.01 -2.01
CA ALA A 273 7.70 -7.47 -3.37
C ALA A 273 6.22 -7.80 -3.66
N ASP A 274 5.53 -8.45 -2.71
CA ASP A 274 4.11 -8.74 -2.82
C ASP A 274 3.26 -7.46 -2.82
N MET A 275 3.58 -6.47 -1.99
CA MET A 275 2.91 -5.18 -1.97
C MET A 275 2.97 -4.49 -3.32
N VAL A 276 4.15 -4.41 -3.92
CA VAL A 276 4.36 -3.78 -5.24
C VAL A 276 3.59 -4.49 -6.35
N ARG A 277 3.48 -5.83 -6.28
CA ARG A 277 2.83 -6.66 -7.30
C ARG A 277 1.31 -6.76 -7.12
N SER A 278 0.79 -6.55 -5.91
CA SER A 278 -0.62 -6.79 -5.59
C SER A 278 -1.57 -5.69 -6.08
N VAL A 279 -1.08 -4.48 -6.32
CA VAL A 279 -1.92 -3.42 -6.87
C VAL A 279 -2.31 -3.72 -8.33
N ARG A 280 -3.54 -3.40 -8.71
CA ARG A 280 -4.07 -3.68 -10.05
C ARG A 280 -3.30 -2.97 -11.16
N ALA A 281 -2.78 -1.79 -10.85
CA ALA A 281 -1.98 -0.99 -11.76
C ALA A 281 -0.52 -1.46 -11.89
N SER A 282 -0.08 -2.48 -11.12
CA SER A 282 1.30 -2.97 -11.12
C SER A 282 1.87 -3.34 -12.50
N PRO A 283 1.09 -3.83 -13.50
CA PRO A 283 1.64 -4.12 -14.83
C PRO A 283 2.35 -2.91 -15.46
N ARG A 284 1.99 -1.67 -15.08
CA ARG A 284 2.65 -0.45 -15.55
C ARG A 284 4.13 -0.39 -15.13
N LEU A 285 4.49 -1.01 -14.01
CA LEU A 285 5.86 -1.07 -13.50
C LEU A 285 6.72 -2.08 -14.25
N PHE A 286 6.12 -3.17 -14.73
CA PHE A 286 6.80 -4.28 -15.37
C PHE A 286 6.81 -4.21 -16.92
N GLY A 287 6.34 -3.12 -17.47
CA GLY A 287 6.18 -2.92 -18.91
C GLY A 287 4.76 -3.20 -19.38
N TYR A 288 4.10 -2.20 -19.93
CA TYR A 288 2.71 -2.28 -20.34
C TYR A 288 2.46 -1.52 -21.65
N ARG A 289 1.84 -2.19 -22.65
CA ARG A 289 1.46 -1.60 -23.93
C ARG A 289 2.61 -0.85 -24.62
N GLY A 290 3.80 -1.45 -24.67
CA GLY A 290 4.97 -0.87 -25.31
C GLY A 290 5.76 0.12 -24.46
N LEU A 291 5.34 0.42 -23.24
CA LEU A 291 6.12 1.17 -22.28
C LEU A 291 7.21 0.25 -21.68
N PRO A 292 8.43 0.74 -21.48
CA PRO A 292 9.50 -0.08 -20.91
C PRO A 292 9.21 -0.41 -19.44
N PRO A 293 9.78 -1.52 -18.92
CA PRO A 293 9.80 -1.77 -17.48
C PRO A 293 10.56 -0.68 -16.74
N LEU A 294 10.16 -0.42 -15.51
CA LEU A 294 10.78 0.53 -14.61
C LEU A 294 11.71 -0.17 -13.62
N ASP A 295 12.48 0.58 -12.86
CA ASP A 295 13.35 0.04 -11.82
C ASP A 295 12.54 -0.34 -10.58
N VAL A 296 11.92 -1.51 -10.63
CA VAL A 296 11.12 -2.04 -9.53
C VAL A 296 11.98 -2.35 -8.30
N THR A 297 13.27 -2.70 -8.51
CA THR A 297 14.18 -2.99 -7.41
C THR A 297 14.45 -1.73 -6.57
N ALA A 298 14.68 -0.59 -7.22
CA ALA A 298 14.83 0.68 -6.52
C ALA A 298 13.54 1.08 -5.78
N LEU A 299 12.37 0.84 -6.37
CA LEU A 299 11.09 1.09 -5.72
C LEU A 299 10.89 0.20 -4.48
N GLU A 300 11.22 -1.09 -4.59
CA GLU A 300 11.16 -2.03 -3.47
C GLU A 300 12.15 -1.63 -2.36
N ASP A 301 13.35 -1.13 -2.68
CA ASP A 301 14.30 -0.62 -1.70
C ASP A 301 13.75 0.60 -0.94
N VAL A 302 13.18 1.57 -1.65
CA VAL A 302 12.57 2.76 -1.02
C VAL A 302 11.40 2.38 -0.11
N LEU A 303 10.50 1.48 -0.55
CA LEU A 303 9.39 0.99 0.27
C LEU A 303 9.89 0.24 1.50
N GLY A 304 10.93 -0.58 1.34
CA GLY A 304 11.56 -1.30 2.46
C GLY A 304 12.19 -0.35 3.49
N ARG A 305 12.89 0.70 3.03
CA ARG A 305 13.47 1.73 3.91
C ARG A 305 12.39 2.52 4.65
N LEU A 306 11.27 2.83 3.98
CA LEU A 306 10.11 3.45 4.63
C LEU A 306 9.49 2.54 5.69
N ALA A 307 9.41 1.23 5.42
CA ALA A 307 8.91 0.26 6.39
C ALA A 307 9.81 0.14 7.63
N VAL A 308 11.13 0.16 7.44
CA VAL A 308 12.09 0.18 8.56
C VAL A 308 11.98 1.48 9.35
N MET A 309 11.85 2.63 8.68
CA MET A 309 11.59 3.90 9.35
C MET A 309 10.29 3.86 10.16
N ALA A 310 9.26 3.21 9.62
CA ALA A 310 7.98 3.07 10.29
C ALA A 310 8.08 2.28 11.60
N ASP A 311 8.85 1.20 11.59
CA ASP A 311 9.10 0.35 12.76
C ASP A 311 10.00 1.05 13.80
N ASP A 312 11.05 1.74 13.34
CA ASP A 312 11.99 2.47 14.22
C ASP A 312 11.36 3.70 14.90
N LEU A 313 10.35 4.32 14.28
CA LEU A 313 9.74 5.59 14.70
C LEU A 313 8.20 5.49 14.75
N PRO A 314 7.64 4.67 15.64
CA PRO A 314 6.20 4.42 15.69
C PRO A 314 5.36 5.66 16.03
N SER A 315 5.93 6.64 16.75
CA SER A 315 5.22 7.87 17.14
C SER A 315 5.06 8.90 16.03
N THR A 316 5.63 8.65 14.82
CA THR A 316 5.51 9.56 13.68
C THR A 316 4.41 9.10 12.74
N SER A 317 3.40 9.92 12.48
CA SER A 317 2.51 9.72 11.34
C SER A 317 3.05 10.46 10.12
N SER A 318 3.03 9.85 8.94
CA SER A 318 3.55 10.47 7.73
C SER A 318 2.47 11.04 6.85
N SER A 319 2.77 12.18 6.24
CA SER A 319 2.18 12.57 4.96
C SER A 319 2.75 11.68 3.84
N ALA A 320 1.99 11.47 2.77
CA ALA A 320 2.42 10.69 1.61
C ALA A 320 3.74 11.20 1.02
N VAL A 321 4.67 10.29 0.77
CA VAL A 321 5.88 10.56 -0.03
C VAL A 321 5.55 10.18 -1.46
N THR A 322 5.53 11.17 -2.36
CA THR A 322 5.36 10.96 -3.80
C THR A 322 6.73 11.02 -4.46
N SER A 323 7.15 9.95 -5.08
CA SER A 323 8.38 9.85 -5.86
C SER A 323 8.09 9.78 -7.36
#